data_91039451095e384c0386990da9f8904c
#
_entry.id   91039451095e384c0386990da9f8904c
#
_cell.length_a   1.000
_cell.length_b   1.000
_cell.length_c   1.000
_cell.angle_alpha   90.00
_cell.angle_beta   90.00
_cell.angle_gamma   90.00
#
_symmetry.space_group_name_H-M   'P 1'
#
loop_
_entity.id
_entity.type
_entity.pdbx_description
1 polymer ?
#
loop_
_entity_poly.entity_id
_entity_poly.type
_entity_poly.pdbx_seq_one_letter_code
_entity_poly.pdbx_strand_id
1 'polypeptide(L)'
;MEPPPDDNQDWDEDSDPEADPDVQAQEYIDRVLGSPSPAPARTVLAPPPVVSPRPPPAELWRESLRSPGGEPGPDASGLLGLPLELILEICSYLEARLVLGVLPLVCRSLRDIVQDQVMWKIRVQKLLGGAYPVVEEEDFDWPAACIELEEHLARWADDGRRAEYFCLSDGHFASIDSVLLLQGGALCVSGSRDRNVNLWDLRQLGVEPGKVLVKALGTQRSGTHKGWVWSLASQDNRVCSGSWDSTVKLWDMEADGQQFGEIRGKAAVLCLSYRPDILVTGTYDKKVTVYDPRAGQALVKSRRLHSSAVLALLADDQYIISGSEDRTLVVFERRTNSVLQRLQSFDVGHRSQITGIEHSLGSLYTTSTDKTIRVHVPTDPPRTICTRSHHNVLNGVCADGNMVVAASGGLSLEVWRLKP
;
A
#
# COMPACT_ATOMS: atom_id res chain seq x y z
N MET A 1 25.62 -44.87 -12.99
CA MET A 1 25.11 -43.73 -12.20
C MET A 1 25.15 -42.57 -13.14
N GLU A 2 24.03 -42.34 -13.82
CA GLU A 2 23.88 -41.19 -14.73
C GLU A 2 23.60 -39.93 -13.92
N PRO A 3 24.13 -38.77 -14.29
CA PRO A 3 23.82 -37.51 -13.62
C PRO A 3 22.36 -37.09 -13.90
N PRO A 4 21.70 -36.36 -12.99
CA PRO A 4 20.35 -35.91 -13.20
C PRO A 4 20.31 -34.87 -14.34
N PRO A 5 19.18 -34.77 -15.07
CA PRO A 5 19.06 -33.87 -16.20
C PRO A 5 19.13 -32.40 -15.74
N ASP A 6 19.89 -31.65 -16.47
CA ASP A 6 20.12 -30.21 -16.36
C ASP A 6 18.81 -29.49 -16.75
N ASP A 7 18.09 -28.94 -15.76
CA ASP A 7 16.83 -28.21 -15.92
C ASP A 7 17.03 -26.76 -16.42
N ASN A 8 18.14 -26.51 -17.12
CA ASN A 8 18.46 -25.23 -17.78
C ASN A 8 18.08 -25.26 -19.27
N GLN A 9 16.86 -25.63 -19.61
CA GLN A 9 16.34 -25.28 -20.94
C GLN A 9 15.71 -23.88 -20.87
N ASP A 10 16.54 -22.87 -21.18
CA ASP A 10 16.13 -21.57 -21.63
C ASP A 10 15.33 -21.73 -22.92
N TRP A 11 14.01 -21.58 -22.82
CA TRP A 11 13.15 -21.38 -23.98
C TRP A 11 13.20 -19.88 -24.35
N ASP A 12 14.32 -19.46 -24.94
CA ASP A 12 14.49 -18.17 -25.58
C ASP A 12 14.13 -18.30 -27.07
N GLU A 13 12.83 -18.48 -27.38
CA GLU A 13 12.31 -18.24 -28.72
C GLU A 13 10.87 -17.74 -28.61
N ASP A 14 10.73 -16.43 -28.52
CA ASP A 14 9.64 -15.59 -29.04
C ASP A 14 10.00 -14.12 -28.72
N SER A 15 11.07 -13.63 -29.33
CA SER A 15 11.30 -12.19 -29.47
C SER A 15 10.57 -11.74 -30.72
N ASP A 16 9.36 -11.25 -30.55
CA ASP A 16 8.74 -10.40 -31.57
C ASP A 16 9.69 -9.22 -31.89
N PRO A 17 9.80 -8.83 -33.17
CA PRO A 17 10.67 -7.74 -33.57
C PRO A 17 10.31 -6.48 -32.81
N GLU A 18 11.32 -5.74 -32.36
CA GLU A 18 11.30 -4.52 -31.54
C GLU A 18 10.14 -3.58 -31.88
N ALA A 19 8.94 -3.85 -31.36
CA ALA A 19 7.85 -2.92 -31.42
C ALA A 19 8.19 -1.73 -30.49
N ASP A 20 7.90 -0.52 -30.97
CA ASP A 20 8.09 0.71 -30.20
C ASP A 20 7.38 0.55 -28.81
N PRO A 21 8.08 0.77 -27.70
CA PRO A 21 7.53 0.63 -26.35
C PRO A 21 6.21 1.39 -26.14
N ASP A 22 6.05 2.54 -26.77
CA ASP A 22 4.83 3.35 -26.65
C ASP A 22 3.66 2.72 -27.44
N VAL A 23 3.92 2.03 -28.55
CA VAL A 23 2.90 1.29 -29.31
C VAL A 23 2.42 0.08 -28.50
N GLN A 24 3.33 -0.69 -27.91
CA GLN A 24 2.96 -1.81 -27.02
C GLN A 24 2.15 -1.35 -25.82
N ALA A 25 2.51 -0.20 -25.24
CA ALA A 25 1.78 0.40 -24.13
C ALA A 25 0.37 0.82 -24.55
N GLN A 26 0.23 1.43 -25.73
CA GLN A 26 -1.09 1.85 -26.25
C GLN A 26 -1.98 0.65 -26.57
N GLU A 27 -1.45 -0.39 -27.20
CA GLU A 27 -2.19 -1.64 -27.46
C GLU A 27 -2.66 -2.32 -26.17
N TYR A 28 -1.82 -2.31 -25.12
CA TYR A 28 -2.19 -2.80 -23.79
C TYR A 28 -3.38 -2.03 -23.23
N ILE A 29 -3.34 -0.69 -23.27
CA ILE A 29 -4.41 0.17 -22.77
C ILE A 29 -5.70 -0.01 -23.56
N ASP A 30 -5.64 -0.05 -24.88
CA ASP A 30 -6.80 -0.24 -25.73
C ASP A 30 -7.48 -1.59 -25.45
N ARG A 31 -6.69 -2.63 -25.16
CA ARG A 31 -7.21 -3.94 -24.76
C ARG A 31 -7.85 -3.90 -23.35
N VAL A 32 -7.25 -3.20 -22.41
CA VAL A 32 -7.67 -3.20 -20.99
C VAL A 32 -8.81 -2.20 -20.75
N LEU A 33 -8.77 -1.02 -21.36
CA LEU A 33 -9.74 0.05 -21.17
C LEU A 33 -10.77 0.14 -22.30
N GLY A 34 -10.47 -0.39 -23.50
CA GLY A 34 -11.32 -0.33 -24.71
C GLY A 34 -12.50 -1.30 -24.72
N SER A 35 -12.63 -2.23 -23.77
CA SER A 35 -13.78 -3.12 -23.67
C SER A 35 -14.94 -2.40 -22.97
N PRO A 36 -16.03 -2.03 -23.65
CA PRO A 36 -17.19 -1.44 -22.99
C PRO A 36 -17.84 -2.50 -22.10
N SER A 37 -17.74 -2.33 -20.80
CA SER A 37 -18.51 -3.12 -19.85
C SER A 37 -20.00 -2.84 -20.05
N PRO A 38 -20.86 -3.87 -20.22
CA PRO A 38 -22.30 -3.64 -20.32
C PRO A 38 -22.80 -2.99 -19.05
N ALA A 39 -23.51 -1.87 -19.18
CA ALA A 39 -24.09 -1.12 -18.08
C ALA A 39 -25.05 -2.01 -17.27
N PRO A 40 -24.83 -2.26 -15.98
CA PRO A 40 -25.83 -2.92 -15.18
C PRO A 40 -26.97 -1.95 -14.82
N ALA A 41 -28.21 -2.47 -14.92
CA ALA A 41 -29.42 -1.75 -14.56
C ALA A 41 -29.34 -1.16 -13.14
N ARG A 42 -29.81 0.07 -13.00
CA ARG A 42 -29.93 0.79 -11.72
C ARG A 42 -30.83 -0.01 -10.76
N THR A 43 -30.22 -0.67 -9.81
CA THR A 43 -30.93 -1.08 -8.60
C THR A 43 -30.46 -0.14 -7.48
N VAL A 44 -31.37 0.73 -7.07
CA VAL A 44 -31.18 1.60 -5.88
C VAL A 44 -31.31 0.67 -4.68
N LEU A 45 -30.18 0.28 -4.10
CA LEU A 45 -30.15 -0.41 -2.82
C LEU A 45 -30.19 0.65 -1.71
N ALA A 46 -31.19 0.51 -0.84
CA ALA A 46 -31.31 1.28 0.39
C ALA A 46 -30.07 1.04 1.29
N PRO A 47 -29.62 2.04 2.07
CA PRO A 47 -28.50 1.86 2.98
C PRO A 47 -28.82 0.77 4.01
N PRO A 48 -27.86 -0.09 4.34
CA PRO A 48 -28.06 -1.13 5.35
C PRO A 48 -28.34 -0.48 6.71
N PRO A 49 -29.18 -1.12 7.54
CA PRO A 49 -29.50 -0.60 8.87
C PRO A 49 -28.23 -0.55 9.72
N VAL A 50 -28.08 0.56 10.45
CA VAL A 50 -27.01 0.73 11.45
C VAL A 50 -27.22 -0.33 12.54
N VAL A 51 -26.43 -1.38 12.49
CA VAL A 51 -26.39 -2.42 13.53
C VAL A 51 -25.52 -1.88 14.66
N SER A 52 -26.13 -1.61 15.80
CA SER A 52 -25.40 -1.33 17.04
C SER A 52 -24.44 -2.48 17.35
N PRO A 53 -23.18 -2.22 17.73
CA PRO A 53 -22.24 -3.29 18.02
C PRO A 53 -22.75 -4.15 19.17
N ARG A 54 -22.89 -5.47 18.91
CA ARG A 54 -23.15 -6.44 19.98
C ARG A 54 -21.88 -6.54 20.82
N PRO A 55 -22.00 -6.53 22.15
CA PRO A 55 -20.82 -6.74 22.99
C PRO A 55 -20.23 -8.13 22.72
N PRO A 56 -18.90 -8.26 22.75
CA PRO A 56 -18.23 -9.54 22.55
C PRO A 56 -18.65 -10.56 23.60
N PRO A 57 -18.64 -11.87 23.28
CA PRO A 57 -19.01 -12.90 24.22
C PRO A 57 -18.16 -12.84 25.47
N ALA A 58 -18.78 -12.90 26.64
CA ALA A 58 -18.11 -12.84 27.95
C ALA A 58 -17.08 -13.97 28.20
N GLU A 59 -16.95 -14.88 27.27
CA GLU A 59 -16.02 -16.02 27.36
C GLU A 59 -14.55 -15.64 27.10
N LEU A 60 -14.28 -14.64 26.26
CA LEU A 60 -12.90 -14.16 26.01
C LEU A 60 -12.25 -13.54 27.24
N TRP A 61 -13.04 -12.97 28.13
CA TRP A 61 -12.55 -12.37 29.38
C TRP A 61 -12.18 -13.43 30.45
N ARG A 62 -12.78 -14.63 30.38
CA ARG A 62 -12.59 -15.67 31.41
C ARG A 62 -11.31 -16.47 31.26
N GLU A 63 -10.73 -16.57 30.08
CA GLU A 63 -9.49 -17.31 29.88
C GLU A 63 -8.24 -16.52 30.28
N SER A 64 -8.25 -15.20 30.06
CA SER A 64 -7.14 -14.30 30.46
C SER A 64 -7.02 -14.08 31.98
N LEU A 65 -8.06 -14.39 32.75
CA LEU A 65 -8.16 -14.09 34.20
C LEU A 65 -7.67 -15.21 35.13
N ARG A 66 -7.05 -16.27 34.62
CA ARG A 66 -6.46 -17.32 35.46
C ARG A 66 -5.02 -17.02 35.87
N SER A 67 -4.82 -15.96 36.66
CA SER A 67 -3.60 -15.77 37.43
C SER A 67 -3.80 -16.23 38.86
N PRO A 68 -2.82 -16.90 39.47
CA PRO A 68 -2.98 -17.49 40.79
C PRO A 68 -3.00 -16.45 41.90
N GLY A 69 -4.00 -16.58 42.74
CA GLY A 69 -4.30 -16.00 44.04
C GLY A 69 -3.29 -15.06 44.68
N GLY A 70 -3.69 -13.79 44.74
CA GLY A 70 -3.27 -12.86 45.76
C GLY A 70 -4.51 -12.15 46.27
N GLU A 71 -4.87 -12.35 47.55
CA GLU A 71 -5.98 -11.62 48.16
C GLU A 71 -5.70 -10.11 48.13
N PRO A 72 -6.67 -9.27 47.77
CA PRO A 72 -6.47 -7.81 47.82
C PRO A 72 -6.42 -7.34 49.27
N GLY A 73 -5.34 -6.64 49.62
CA GLY A 73 -5.22 -5.96 50.91
C GLY A 73 -6.30 -4.85 51.06
N PRO A 74 -6.67 -4.48 52.30
CA PRO A 74 -7.87 -3.68 52.61
C PRO A 74 -7.84 -2.19 52.28
N ASP A 75 -6.84 -1.67 51.56
CA ASP A 75 -6.68 -0.22 51.27
C ASP A 75 -6.65 0.22 49.79
N ALA A 76 -7.23 -0.56 48.89
CA ALA A 76 -7.29 -0.18 47.47
C ALA A 76 -8.55 0.69 47.15
N SER A 77 -8.63 1.90 47.73
CA SER A 77 -9.66 2.88 47.40
C SER A 77 -9.35 3.72 46.15
N GLY A 78 -8.79 3.13 45.11
CA GLY A 78 -8.42 3.81 43.88
C GLY A 78 -8.83 3.02 42.60
N LEU A 79 -8.45 3.52 41.45
CA LEU A 79 -8.74 2.92 40.14
C LEU A 79 -8.32 1.43 40.08
N LEU A 80 -7.20 1.07 40.74
CA LEU A 80 -6.70 -0.31 40.80
C LEU A 80 -7.51 -1.23 41.73
N GLY A 81 -8.44 -0.70 42.51
CA GLY A 81 -9.41 -1.48 43.26
C GLY A 81 -10.60 -1.97 42.47
N LEU A 82 -10.72 -1.52 41.22
CA LEU A 82 -11.75 -1.99 40.29
C LEU A 82 -11.38 -3.36 39.72
N PRO A 83 -12.36 -4.20 39.40
CA PRO A 83 -12.14 -5.39 38.59
C PRO A 83 -11.43 -5.05 37.29
N LEU A 84 -10.57 -5.98 36.81
CA LEU A 84 -9.76 -5.76 35.61
C LEU A 84 -10.63 -5.41 34.39
N GLU A 85 -11.79 -6.02 34.27
CA GLU A 85 -12.75 -5.77 33.20
C GLU A 85 -13.18 -4.30 33.14
N LEU A 86 -13.40 -3.67 34.29
CA LEU A 86 -13.76 -2.25 34.36
C LEU A 86 -12.57 -1.35 34.00
N ILE A 87 -11.35 -1.73 34.40
CA ILE A 87 -10.14 -0.99 34.02
C ILE A 87 -9.97 -1.05 32.50
N LEU A 88 -10.10 -2.22 31.90
CA LEU A 88 -10.04 -2.40 30.44
C LEU A 88 -11.13 -1.63 29.70
N GLU A 89 -12.35 -1.63 30.26
CA GLU A 89 -13.45 -0.84 29.68
C GLU A 89 -13.13 0.66 29.74
N ILE A 90 -12.64 1.18 30.87
CA ILE A 90 -12.19 2.58 30.99
C ILE A 90 -11.08 2.88 29.96
N CYS A 91 -10.07 1.99 29.84
CA CYS A 91 -9.02 2.16 28.85
C CYS A 91 -9.56 2.20 27.41
N SER A 92 -10.67 1.52 27.12
CA SER A 92 -11.26 1.54 25.77
C SER A 92 -11.90 2.87 25.37
N TYR A 93 -12.18 3.77 26.31
CA TYR A 93 -12.67 5.14 26.07
C TYR A 93 -11.56 6.18 25.97
N LEU A 94 -10.33 5.82 26.30
CA LEU A 94 -9.16 6.70 26.14
C LEU A 94 -8.53 6.49 24.78
N GLU A 95 -7.85 7.50 24.24
CA GLU A 95 -7.08 7.36 23.00
C GLU A 95 -5.98 6.31 23.14
N ALA A 96 -5.78 5.48 22.12
CA ALA A 96 -4.79 4.40 22.15
C ALA A 96 -3.37 4.91 22.42
N ARG A 97 -3.00 6.07 21.86
CA ARG A 97 -1.69 6.71 22.12
C ARG A 97 -1.50 7.09 23.57
N LEU A 98 -2.55 7.59 24.24
CA LEU A 98 -2.52 7.92 25.66
C LEU A 98 -2.39 6.67 26.52
N VAL A 99 -3.15 5.62 26.17
CA VAL A 99 -3.09 4.33 26.87
C VAL A 99 -1.70 3.73 26.77
N LEU A 100 -1.10 3.71 25.59
CA LEU A 100 0.23 3.13 25.37
C LEU A 100 1.35 3.98 25.97
N GLY A 101 1.29 5.31 25.83
CA GLY A 101 2.40 6.20 26.18
C GLY A 101 2.37 6.71 27.62
N VAL A 102 1.21 6.83 28.25
CA VAL A 102 1.07 7.47 29.56
C VAL A 102 0.75 6.48 30.68
N LEU A 103 -0.20 5.57 30.49
CA LEU A 103 -0.62 4.66 31.56
C LEU A 103 0.53 3.78 32.12
N PRO A 104 1.46 3.26 31.31
CA PRO A 104 2.61 2.48 31.82
C PRO A 104 3.56 3.27 32.73
N LEU A 105 3.51 4.60 32.65
CA LEU A 105 4.36 5.48 33.48
C LEU A 105 3.77 5.73 34.87
N VAL A 106 2.46 5.48 35.04
CA VAL A 106 1.77 5.76 36.31
C VAL A 106 2.12 4.72 37.37
N CYS A 107 2.00 3.44 37.08
CA CYS A 107 2.36 2.35 38.00
C CYS A 107 2.62 1.03 37.24
N ARG A 108 3.22 0.06 37.97
CA ARG A 108 3.56 -1.26 37.42
C ARG A 108 2.33 -2.05 36.99
N SER A 109 1.26 -2.05 37.76
CA SER A 109 0.03 -2.80 37.44
C SER A 109 -0.61 -2.28 36.13
N LEU A 110 -0.66 -0.97 35.88
CA LEU A 110 -1.14 -0.42 34.63
C LEU A 110 -0.19 -0.73 33.46
N ARG A 111 1.11 -0.77 33.73
CA ARG A 111 2.09 -1.20 32.71
C ARG A 111 1.84 -2.63 32.27
N ASP A 112 1.66 -3.55 33.24
CA ASP A 112 1.43 -4.97 32.95
C ASP A 112 0.13 -5.17 32.15
N ILE A 113 -0.92 -4.42 32.50
CA ILE A 113 -2.21 -4.41 31.74
C ILE A 113 -2.01 -3.92 30.32
N VAL A 114 -1.26 -2.82 30.11
CA VAL A 114 -1.05 -2.23 28.78
C VAL A 114 -0.12 -3.08 27.92
N GLN A 115 0.79 -3.85 28.52
CA GLN A 115 1.68 -4.78 27.82
C GLN A 115 0.95 -6.05 27.34
N ASP A 116 -0.23 -6.34 27.89
CA ASP A 116 -1.02 -7.49 27.48
C ASP A 116 -1.63 -7.25 26.08
N GLN A 117 -1.19 -8.04 25.12
CA GLN A 117 -1.67 -7.99 23.74
C GLN A 117 -3.18 -8.28 23.62
N VAL A 118 -3.75 -9.06 24.50
CA VAL A 118 -5.18 -9.39 24.53
C VAL A 118 -6.04 -8.14 24.66
N MET A 119 -5.61 -7.17 25.49
CA MET A 119 -6.30 -5.88 25.62
C MET A 119 -6.41 -5.16 24.27
N TRP A 120 -5.32 -5.07 23.55
CA TRP A 120 -5.28 -4.39 22.25
C TRP A 120 -6.07 -5.12 21.18
N LYS A 121 -5.99 -6.43 21.15
CA LYS A 121 -6.81 -7.26 20.24
C LYS A 121 -8.31 -7.04 20.45
N ILE A 122 -8.77 -7.03 21.70
CA ILE A 122 -10.17 -6.76 22.03
C ILE A 122 -10.56 -5.33 21.62
N ARG A 123 -9.68 -4.35 21.88
CA ARG A 123 -9.93 -2.96 21.48
C ARG A 123 -10.07 -2.81 19.97
N VAL A 124 -9.18 -3.40 19.19
CA VAL A 124 -9.26 -3.40 17.71
C VAL A 124 -10.56 -4.06 17.24
N GLN A 125 -10.94 -5.20 17.82
CA GLN A 125 -12.20 -5.88 17.49
C GLN A 125 -13.44 -5.02 17.79
N LYS A 126 -13.44 -4.28 18.92
CA LYS A 126 -14.51 -3.32 19.24
C LYS A 126 -14.58 -2.18 18.23
N LEU A 127 -13.46 -1.58 17.85
CA LEU A 127 -13.39 -0.51 16.86
C LEU A 127 -13.89 -0.94 15.49
N LEU A 128 -13.52 -2.14 15.07
CA LEU A 128 -13.87 -2.66 13.76
C LEU A 128 -15.32 -3.16 13.68
N GLY A 129 -15.86 -3.65 14.77
CA GLY A 129 -17.12 -4.38 14.77
C GLY A 129 -17.08 -5.71 13.99
N GLY A 130 -15.88 -6.26 13.77
CA GLY A 130 -15.63 -7.47 13.00
C GLY A 130 -14.23 -8.03 13.23
N ALA A 131 -13.90 -9.14 12.58
CA ALA A 131 -12.59 -9.75 12.67
C ALA A 131 -11.53 -8.89 11.93
N TYR A 132 -10.34 -8.79 12.50
CA TYR A 132 -9.19 -8.22 11.83
C TYR A 132 -8.60 -9.26 10.86
N PRO A 133 -8.33 -8.93 9.58
CA PRO A 133 -7.99 -9.91 8.55
C PRO A 133 -6.54 -10.40 8.59
N VAL A 134 -5.82 -10.12 9.64
CA VAL A 134 -4.42 -10.53 9.77
C VAL A 134 -4.35 -11.99 10.18
N VAL A 135 -3.54 -12.75 9.46
CA VAL A 135 -3.06 -14.05 9.93
C VAL A 135 -2.28 -13.77 11.21
N GLU A 136 -2.70 -14.38 12.32
CA GLU A 136 -2.05 -14.17 13.62
C GLU A 136 -0.60 -14.65 13.53
N GLU A 137 0.32 -13.73 13.33
CA GLU A 137 1.74 -13.95 13.57
C GLU A 137 2.00 -13.70 15.05
N GLU A 138 2.86 -14.49 15.66
CA GLU A 138 3.17 -14.36 17.08
C GLU A 138 3.70 -12.96 17.45
N ASP A 139 4.28 -12.25 16.47
CA ASP A 139 4.91 -10.94 16.63
C ASP A 139 4.06 -9.77 16.11
N PHE A 140 2.75 -9.94 15.87
CA PHE A 140 1.91 -8.86 15.37
C PHE A 140 1.75 -7.72 16.39
N ASP A 141 2.07 -6.47 15.98
CA ASP A 141 1.99 -5.26 16.81
C ASP A 141 0.55 -4.72 16.92
N TRP A 142 -0.24 -5.33 17.81
CA TRP A 142 -1.61 -4.92 18.08
C TRP A 142 -1.75 -3.49 18.60
N PRO A 143 -0.87 -2.96 19.49
CA PRO A 143 -0.87 -1.56 19.88
C PRO A 143 -0.73 -0.60 18.69
N ALA A 144 0.25 -0.84 17.82
CA ALA A 144 0.47 -0.03 16.63
C ALA A 144 -0.74 -0.07 15.67
N ALA A 145 -1.28 -1.25 15.41
CA ALA A 145 -2.48 -1.43 14.58
C ALA A 145 -3.68 -0.67 15.16
N CYS A 146 -3.88 -0.69 16.48
CA CYS A 146 -4.96 0.03 17.14
C CYS A 146 -4.81 1.54 17.01
N ILE A 147 -3.61 2.09 17.24
CA ILE A 147 -3.33 3.53 17.10
C ILE A 147 -3.61 3.98 15.67
N GLU A 148 -3.05 3.27 14.71
CA GLU A 148 -3.21 3.62 13.29
C GLU A 148 -4.67 3.56 12.84
N LEU A 149 -5.41 2.54 13.30
CA LEU A 149 -6.84 2.40 13.01
C LEU A 149 -7.65 3.55 13.61
N GLU A 150 -7.41 3.94 14.87
CA GLU A 150 -8.11 5.07 15.50
C GLU A 150 -7.85 6.38 14.75
N GLU A 151 -6.59 6.62 14.38
CA GLU A 151 -6.22 7.80 13.59
C GLU A 151 -6.86 7.78 12.21
N HIS A 152 -6.87 6.63 11.55
CA HIS A 152 -7.51 6.47 10.25
C HIS A 152 -9.01 6.78 10.32
N LEU A 153 -9.71 6.22 11.29
CA LEU A 153 -11.14 6.49 11.50
C LEU A 153 -11.41 7.96 11.82
N ALA A 154 -10.57 8.59 12.64
CA ALA A 154 -10.71 10.01 12.98
C ALA A 154 -10.47 10.92 11.78
N ARG A 155 -9.41 10.65 10.99
CA ARG A 155 -9.04 11.43 9.80
C ARG A 155 -10.13 11.40 8.72
N TRP A 156 -10.80 10.27 8.54
CA TRP A 156 -11.84 10.07 7.54
C TRP A 156 -13.27 10.17 8.10
N ALA A 157 -13.42 10.64 9.35
CA ALA A 157 -14.73 10.95 9.91
C ALA A 157 -15.49 11.95 9.02
N ASP A 158 -16.83 11.89 9.09
CA ASP A 158 -17.72 12.74 8.29
C ASP A 158 -17.47 12.62 6.77
N ASP A 159 -17.16 11.41 6.29
CA ASP A 159 -16.88 11.13 4.88
C ASP A 159 -15.68 11.94 4.35
N GLY A 160 -14.66 12.14 5.20
CA GLY A 160 -13.43 12.86 4.84
C GLY A 160 -13.62 14.36 4.54
N ARG A 161 -14.71 14.98 4.96
CA ARG A 161 -15.00 16.40 4.72
C ARG A 161 -13.96 17.34 5.33
N ARG A 162 -13.21 16.87 6.32
CA ARG A 162 -12.15 17.63 6.98
C ARG A 162 -10.83 17.63 6.22
N ALA A 163 -10.67 16.74 5.23
CA ALA A 163 -9.45 16.70 4.42
C ALA A 163 -9.38 17.94 3.50
N GLU A 164 -8.21 18.54 3.43
CA GLU A 164 -7.90 19.56 2.43
C GLU A 164 -7.57 18.87 1.10
N TYR A 165 -8.15 19.36 0.02
CA TYR A 165 -7.96 18.82 -1.31
C TYR A 165 -7.21 19.79 -2.21
N PHE A 166 -6.20 19.29 -2.91
CA PHE A 166 -5.41 20.02 -3.89
C PHE A 166 -5.34 19.24 -5.20
N CYS A 167 -5.47 19.92 -6.32
CA CYS A 167 -5.29 19.39 -7.65
C CYS A 167 -4.07 20.04 -8.29
N LEU A 168 -3.01 19.27 -8.54
CA LEU A 168 -1.76 19.74 -9.12
C LEU A 168 -1.73 19.38 -10.62
N SER A 169 -2.09 20.35 -11.47
CA SER A 169 -2.22 20.15 -12.91
C SER A 169 -0.99 20.56 -13.73
N ASP A 170 -0.06 21.32 -13.11
CA ASP A 170 1.04 21.94 -13.82
C ASP A 170 2.34 21.18 -13.59
N GLY A 171 2.65 20.21 -14.41
CA GLY A 171 3.91 19.46 -14.25
C GLY A 171 4.07 18.28 -15.19
N HIS A 172 2.97 17.65 -15.59
CA HIS A 172 2.98 16.58 -16.58
C HIS A 172 2.15 16.95 -17.82
N PHE A 173 2.54 16.41 -18.97
CA PHE A 173 1.88 16.64 -20.25
C PHE A 173 1.07 15.43 -20.73
N ALA A 174 1.10 14.34 -19.96
CA ALA A 174 0.35 13.12 -20.22
C ALA A 174 -0.14 12.51 -18.91
N SER A 175 -0.94 11.45 -19.03
CA SER A 175 -1.50 10.70 -17.89
C SER A 175 -0.42 10.32 -16.86
N ILE A 176 -0.75 10.45 -15.61
CA ILE A 176 0.11 10.03 -14.49
C ILE A 176 -0.29 8.61 -14.13
N ASP A 177 0.64 7.67 -14.16
CA ASP A 177 0.38 6.27 -13.92
C ASP A 177 0.85 5.81 -12.53
N SER A 178 1.84 6.50 -11.94
CA SER A 178 2.36 6.13 -10.63
C SER A 178 2.68 7.33 -9.75
N VAL A 179 2.50 7.15 -8.46
CA VAL A 179 2.82 8.13 -7.42
C VAL A 179 3.47 7.45 -6.24
N LEU A 180 4.32 8.19 -5.54
CA LEU A 180 5.06 7.72 -4.38
C LEU A 180 5.27 8.89 -3.41
N LEU A 181 4.96 8.67 -2.14
CA LEU A 181 5.26 9.61 -1.07
C LEU A 181 6.59 9.27 -0.39
N LEU A 182 7.30 10.30 0.03
CA LEU A 182 8.57 10.19 0.72
C LEU A 182 8.58 11.09 1.96
N GLN A 183 9.42 10.75 2.92
CA GLN A 183 9.68 11.56 4.12
C GLN A 183 8.41 11.89 4.90
N GLY A 184 7.55 10.90 5.15
CA GLY A 184 6.30 11.10 5.90
C GLY A 184 5.30 11.99 5.16
N GLY A 185 5.25 11.93 3.83
CA GLY A 185 4.35 12.73 3.00
C GLY A 185 4.83 14.16 2.70
N ALA A 186 6.08 14.52 3.07
CA ALA A 186 6.62 15.84 2.77
C ALA A 186 6.97 16.04 1.29
N LEU A 187 7.41 14.97 0.63
CA LEU A 187 7.75 14.96 -0.79
C LEU A 187 6.89 13.94 -1.53
N CYS A 188 6.62 14.22 -2.80
CA CYS A 188 5.97 13.29 -3.71
C CYS A 188 6.81 13.12 -4.97
N VAL A 189 6.84 11.90 -5.51
CA VAL A 189 7.40 11.59 -6.82
C VAL A 189 6.30 11.05 -7.69
N SER A 190 6.21 11.50 -8.94
CA SER A 190 5.22 11.04 -9.91
C SER A 190 5.86 10.57 -11.19
N GLY A 191 5.32 9.50 -11.77
CA GLY A 191 5.73 8.95 -13.06
C GLY A 191 4.58 9.03 -14.06
N SER A 192 4.90 9.43 -15.31
CA SER A 192 3.91 9.73 -16.32
C SER A 192 4.25 9.15 -17.69
N ARG A 193 3.23 9.08 -18.55
CA ARG A 193 3.36 8.73 -19.99
C ARG A 193 4.11 9.79 -20.79
N ASP A 194 4.35 10.97 -20.21
CA ASP A 194 5.25 11.97 -20.80
C ASP A 194 6.73 11.60 -20.66
N ARG A 195 7.04 10.41 -20.08
CA ARG A 195 8.39 9.84 -19.90
C ARG A 195 9.19 10.51 -18.79
N ASN A 196 8.59 11.44 -18.06
CA ASN A 196 9.24 12.15 -16.96
C ASN A 196 8.89 11.55 -15.60
N VAL A 197 9.83 11.72 -14.68
CA VAL A 197 9.64 11.54 -13.25
C VAL A 197 9.75 12.89 -12.59
N ASN A 198 8.70 13.38 -11.96
CA ASN A 198 8.67 14.70 -11.32
C ASN A 198 8.75 14.58 -9.80
N LEU A 199 9.48 15.52 -9.18
CA LEU A 199 9.59 15.68 -7.74
C LEU A 199 8.79 16.90 -7.29
N TRP A 200 7.96 16.72 -6.24
CA TRP A 200 7.06 17.73 -5.70
C TRP A 200 7.32 17.91 -4.20
N ASP A 201 7.34 19.15 -3.74
CA ASP A 201 7.39 19.49 -2.32
C ASP A 201 5.98 19.81 -1.81
N LEU A 202 5.36 18.85 -1.15
CA LEU A 202 4.00 18.99 -0.66
C LEU A 202 3.87 19.90 0.56
N ARG A 203 4.98 20.29 1.19
CA ARG A 203 5.00 21.31 2.27
C ARG A 203 4.62 22.69 1.76
N GLN A 204 4.80 22.93 0.45
CA GLN A 204 4.47 24.19 -0.20
C GLN A 204 2.99 24.33 -0.57
N LEU A 205 2.18 23.26 -0.39
CA LEU A 205 0.74 23.26 -0.67
C LEU A 205 0.02 24.32 0.18
N GLY A 206 -0.67 25.23 -0.49
CA GLY A 206 -1.38 26.33 0.16
C GLY A 206 -0.48 27.48 0.66
N VAL A 207 0.84 27.36 0.54
CA VAL A 207 1.83 28.41 0.92
C VAL A 207 2.36 29.09 -0.34
N GLU A 208 3.11 28.37 -1.16
CA GLU A 208 3.69 28.89 -2.41
C GLU A 208 3.43 27.91 -3.56
N PRO A 209 2.30 28.02 -4.27
CA PRO A 209 1.92 27.07 -5.33
C PRO A 209 2.98 26.89 -6.42
N GLY A 210 3.68 27.96 -6.77
CA GLY A 210 4.74 27.93 -7.80
C GLY A 210 6.01 27.16 -7.39
N LYS A 211 6.15 26.77 -6.12
CA LYS A 211 7.28 25.98 -5.60
C LYS A 211 6.93 24.54 -5.28
N VAL A 212 5.68 24.13 -5.50
CA VAL A 212 5.25 22.76 -5.26
C VAL A 212 5.95 21.79 -6.21
N LEU A 213 5.99 22.08 -7.51
CA LEU A 213 6.83 21.34 -8.45
C LEU A 213 8.29 21.77 -8.29
N VAL A 214 9.12 20.87 -7.76
CA VAL A 214 10.54 21.15 -7.56
C VAL A 214 11.29 21.03 -8.88
N LYS A 215 11.16 19.88 -9.55
CA LYS A 215 11.82 19.61 -10.83
C LYS A 215 11.39 18.26 -11.44
N ALA A 216 11.69 18.10 -12.74
CA ALA A 216 11.74 16.78 -13.37
C ALA A 216 13.11 16.12 -13.06
N LEU A 217 13.10 14.86 -12.66
CA LEU A 217 14.31 14.07 -12.44
C LEU A 217 14.91 13.68 -13.79
N GLY A 218 16.21 13.81 -13.87
CA GLY A 218 16.93 13.63 -15.13
C GLY A 218 17.01 14.90 -15.97
N THR A 219 17.98 14.95 -16.87
CA THR A 219 18.19 16.05 -17.80
C THR A 219 17.88 15.61 -19.22
N GLN A 220 17.56 16.55 -20.11
CA GLN A 220 17.34 16.30 -21.54
C GLN A 220 18.48 15.49 -22.21
N ARG A 221 19.64 15.42 -21.59
CA ARG A 221 20.81 14.70 -22.15
C ARG A 221 21.03 13.30 -21.61
N SER A 222 20.51 12.94 -20.42
CA SER A 222 20.90 11.66 -19.80
C SER A 222 19.86 11.02 -18.87
N GLY A 223 18.68 11.59 -18.67
CA GLY A 223 17.91 11.17 -17.51
C GLY A 223 16.46 10.75 -17.75
N THR A 224 15.84 11.17 -18.84
CA THR A 224 14.45 10.78 -19.09
C THR A 224 14.35 9.35 -19.63
N HIS A 225 13.26 8.66 -19.28
CA HIS A 225 12.94 7.40 -19.93
C HIS A 225 12.62 7.59 -21.42
N LYS A 226 12.80 6.53 -22.21
CA LYS A 226 12.42 6.52 -23.63
C LYS A 226 10.98 6.09 -23.85
N GLY A 227 10.34 5.50 -22.86
CA GLY A 227 8.95 5.07 -22.83
C GLY A 227 8.23 5.57 -21.58
N TRP A 228 6.96 5.26 -21.46
CA TRP A 228 6.11 5.69 -20.36
C TRP A 228 6.62 5.19 -19.01
N VAL A 229 6.62 6.06 -18.01
CA VAL A 229 6.96 5.69 -16.62
C VAL A 229 5.71 5.14 -15.96
N TRP A 230 5.72 3.84 -15.70
CA TRP A 230 4.53 3.11 -15.23
C TRP A 230 4.55 2.81 -13.73
N SER A 231 5.70 2.68 -13.13
CA SER A 231 5.83 2.31 -11.72
C SER A 231 6.98 3.03 -11.03
N LEU A 232 6.77 3.27 -9.74
CA LEU A 232 7.74 3.87 -8.84
C LEU A 232 7.84 3.01 -7.57
N ALA A 233 9.04 2.93 -7.00
CA ALA A 233 9.26 2.37 -5.68
C ALA A 233 10.40 3.14 -5.00
N SER A 234 10.43 3.10 -3.66
CA SER A 234 11.51 3.73 -2.89
C SER A 234 12.00 2.86 -1.76
N GLN A 235 13.23 3.14 -1.39
CA GLN A 235 13.82 2.68 -0.15
C GLN A 235 14.66 3.83 0.43
N ASP A 236 14.23 4.33 1.59
CA ASP A 236 14.81 5.52 2.23
C ASP A 236 14.80 6.74 1.26
N ASN A 237 15.98 7.31 0.99
CA ASN A 237 16.14 8.43 0.07
C ASN A 237 16.47 8.02 -1.38
N ARG A 238 16.33 6.74 -1.72
CA ARG A 238 16.54 6.22 -3.07
C ARG A 238 15.20 5.88 -3.72
N VAL A 239 15.02 6.32 -4.94
CA VAL A 239 13.83 6.06 -5.75
C VAL A 239 14.23 5.26 -6.98
N CYS A 240 13.39 4.35 -7.41
CA CYS A 240 13.51 3.70 -8.71
C CYS A 240 12.23 3.92 -9.52
N SER A 241 12.40 4.08 -10.83
CA SER A 241 11.32 4.24 -11.80
C SER A 241 11.40 3.16 -12.86
N GLY A 242 10.29 2.48 -13.11
CA GLY A 242 10.14 1.44 -14.12
C GLY A 242 9.32 1.93 -15.30
N SER A 243 9.75 1.55 -16.51
CA SER A 243 9.19 2.07 -17.74
C SER A 243 8.90 1.01 -18.80
N TRP A 244 8.04 1.37 -19.73
CA TRP A 244 7.78 0.61 -20.94
C TRP A 244 9.00 0.50 -21.86
N ASP A 245 10.02 1.35 -21.69
CA ASP A 245 11.33 1.22 -22.38
C ASP A 245 12.18 0.06 -21.87
N SER A 246 11.60 -0.80 -21.04
CA SER A 246 12.28 -1.97 -20.44
C SER A 246 13.43 -1.61 -19.51
N THR A 247 13.49 -0.36 -19.03
CA THR A 247 14.53 0.07 -18.08
C THR A 247 13.95 0.38 -16.69
N VAL A 248 14.79 0.18 -15.69
CA VAL A 248 14.60 0.75 -14.34
C VAL A 248 15.72 1.75 -14.10
N LYS A 249 15.39 2.97 -13.77
CA LYS A 249 16.34 4.03 -13.39
C LYS A 249 16.35 4.23 -11.91
N LEU A 250 17.52 4.46 -11.34
CA LEU A 250 17.77 4.62 -9.91
C LEU A 250 18.19 6.07 -9.63
N TRP A 251 17.49 6.71 -8.69
CA TRP A 251 17.64 8.13 -8.36
C TRP A 251 17.99 8.28 -6.89
N ASP A 252 18.95 9.16 -6.59
CA ASP A 252 19.33 9.53 -5.23
C ASP A 252 18.73 10.89 -4.87
N MET A 253 17.80 10.91 -3.92
CA MET A 253 17.11 12.13 -3.49
C MET A 253 18.00 13.01 -2.61
N GLU A 254 19.03 12.46 -1.94
CA GLU A 254 20.02 13.24 -1.20
C GLU A 254 20.98 13.98 -2.14
N ALA A 255 21.30 13.35 -3.28
CA ALA A 255 22.09 13.95 -4.35
C ALA A 255 21.22 14.75 -5.34
N ASP A 256 20.18 15.41 -4.84
CA ASP A 256 19.32 16.28 -5.63
C ASP A 256 18.66 15.55 -6.82
N GLY A 257 18.21 14.27 -6.62
CA GLY A 257 17.58 13.46 -7.65
C GLY A 257 18.50 13.10 -8.81
N GLN A 258 19.78 12.93 -8.53
CA GLN A 258 20.74 12.49 -9.54
C GLN A 258 20.55 10.99 -9.84
N GLN A 259 20.58 10.64 -11.13
CA GLN A 259 20.59 9.25 -11.53
C GLN A 259 21.94 8.61 -11.19
N PHE A 260 21.92 7.51 -10.41
CA PHE A 260 23.12 6.77 -10.05
C PHE A 260 23.19 5.37 -10.67
N GLY A 261 22.08 4.89 -11.28
CA GLY A 261 22.07 3.58 -11.91
C GLY A 261 20.96 3.42 -12.94
N GLU A 262 21.13 2.42 -13.80
CA GLU A 262 20.14 1.98 -14.78
C GLU A 262 20.23 0.47 -14.94
N ILE A 263 19.07 -0.21 -14.82
CA ILE A 263 18.93 -1.64 -15.11
C ILE A 263 18.16 -1.76 -16.40
N ARG A 264 18.68 -2.52 -17.35
CA ARG A 264 17.99 -2.80 -18.61
C ARG A 264 17.47 -4.23 -18.62
N GLY A 265 16.17 -4.37 -18.73
CA GLY A 265 15.47 -5.64 -18.89
C GLY A 265 15.21 -6.00 -20.34
N LYS A 266 14.43 -7.08 -20.55
CA LYS A 266 14.00 -7.54 -21.89
C LYS A 266 12.56 -7.13 -22.22
N ALA A 267 11.76 -6.67 -21.25
CA ALA A 267 10.35 -6.33 -21.42
C ALA A 267 9.97 -5.14 -20.55
N ALA A 268 8.85 -4.51 -20.89
CA ALA A 268 8.28 -3.38 -20.17
C ALA A 268 8.11 -3.68 -18.67
N VAL A 269 8.54 -2.76 -17.82
CA VAL A 269 8.44 -2.85 -16.37
C VAL A 269 7.15 -2.21 -15.91
N LEU A 270 6.23 -3.02 -15.36
CA LEU A 270 4.91 -2.58 -14.97
C LEU A 270 4.76 -2.35 -13.46
N CYS A 271 5.54 -3.05 -12.66
CA CYS A 271 5.55 -2.85 -11.22
C CYS A 271 6.93 -3.10 -10.62
N LEU A 272 7.18 -2.46 -9.49
CA LEU A 272 8.46 -2.48 -8.79
C LEU A 272 8.23 -2.66 -7.30
N SER A 273 9.18 -3.32 -6.64
CA SER A 273 9.34 -3.28 -5.19
C SER A 273 10.82 -3.15 -4.87
N TYR A 274 11.17 -2.18 -4.05
CA TYR A 274 12.55 -1.84 -3.72
C TYR A 274 12.79 -1.95 -2.22
N ARG A 275 13.78 -2.76 -1.85
CA ARG A 275 14.27 -2.96 -0.49
C ARG A 275 15.78 -2.80 -0.46
N PRO A 276 16.43 -2.65 0.72
CA PRO A 276 17.86 -2.36 0.80
C PRO A 276 18.75 -3.38 0.07
N ASP A 277 18.33 -4.61 0.00
CA ASP A 277 19.09 -5.74 -0.52
C ASP A 277 18.49 -6.39 -1.77
N ILE A 278 17.27 -6.04 -2.17
CA ILE A 278 16.65 -6.50 -3.41
C ILE A 278 15.84 -5.43 -4.13
N LEU A 279 15.84 -5.51 -5.43
CA LEU A 279 14.91 -4.84 -6.31
C LEU A 279 14.16 -5.91 -7.10
N VAL A 280 12.85 -5.89 -7.03
CA VAL A 280 11.98 -6.83 -7.73
C VAL A 280 11.20 -6.09 -8.80
N THR A 281 11.16 -6.63 -10.00
CA THR A 281 10.39 -6.08 -11.12
C THR A 281 9.36 -7.09 -11.61
N GLY A 282 8.15 -6.63 -11.89
CA GLY A 282 7.14 -7.39 -12.62
C GLY A 282 6.98 -6.81 -14.02
N THR A 283 6.95 -7.68 -15.01
CA THR A 283 7.06 -7.27 -16.40
C THR A 283 5.89 -7.73 -17.25
N TYR A 284 5.72 -7.07 -18.40
CA TYR A 284 4.70 -7.37 -19.39
C TYR A 284 4.83 -8.80 -19.94
N ASP A 285 6.05 -9.33 -20.05
CA ASP A 285 6.35 -10.70 -20.50
C ASP A 285 6.06 -11.78 -19.44
N LYS A 286 5.28 -11.43 -18.40
CA LYS A 286 4.75 -12.38 -17.39
C LYS A 286 5.78 -12.86 -16.38
N LYS A 287 6.93 -12.20 -16.31
CA LYS A 287 8.04 -12.58 -15.42
C LYS A 287 8.09 -11.70 -14.19
N VAL A 288 8.55 -12.31 -13.11
CA VAL A 288 9.04 -11.62 -11.92
C VAL A 288 10.56 -11.78 -11.89
N THR A 289 11.28 -10.65 -11.82
CA THR A 289 12.73 -10.62 -11.90
C THR A 289 13.29 -9.94 -10.67
N VAL A 290 14.30 -10.56 -10.07
CA VAL A 290 14.96 -10.10 -8.84
C VAL A 290 16.39 -9.67 -9.17
N TYR A 291 16.76 -8.47 -8.70
CA TYR A 291 18.09 -7.89 -8.82
C TYR A 291 18.69 -7.60 -7.45
N ASP A 292 20.01 -7.66 -7.32
CA ASP A 292 20.73 -7.14 -6.15
C ASP A 292 21.21 -5.71 -6.45
N PRO A 293 20.61 -4.68 -5.81
CA PRO A 293 20.97 -3.29 -6.08
C PRO A 293 22.38 -2.92 -5.56
N ARG A 294 22.94 -3.73 -4.64
CA ARG A 294 24.28 -3.51 -4.06
C ARG A 294 25.39 -4.07 -4.91
N ALA A 295 25.12 -5.14 -5.64
CA ALA A 295 26.09 -5.85 -6.48
C ALA A 295 26.14 -5.29 -7.92
N GLY A 296 26.04 -3.98 -8.09
CA GLY A 296 26.04 -3.35 -9.41
C GLY A 296 24.84 -3.74 -10.27
N GLN A 297 23.69 -3.97 -9.62
CA GLN A 297 22.41 -4.31 -10.28
C GLN A 297 22.43 -5.72 -10.94
N ALA A 298 23.19 -6.63 -10.36
CA ALA A 298 23.29 -7.99 -10.87
C ALA A 298 21.93 -8.69 -10.84
N LEU A 299 21.57 -9.32 -11.97
CA LEU A 299 20.42 -10.20 -12.06
C LEU A 299 20.63 -11.40 -11.14
N VAL A 300 19.74 -11.59 -10.17
CA VAL A 300 19.76 -12.73 -9.26
C VAL A 300 18.91 -13.86 -9.82
N LYS A 301 17.66 -13.54 -10.23
CA LYS A 301 16.72 -14.54 -10.69
C LYS A 301 15.59 -13.92 -11.53
N SER A 302 15.16 -14.65 -12.55
CA SER A 302 13.98 -14.31 -13.35
C SER A 302 13.11 -15.55 -13.53
N ARG A 303 11.81 -15.45 -13.28
CA ARG A 303 10.87 -16.56 -13.45
C ARG A 303 9.54 -16.09 -14.04
N ARG A 304 9.01 -16.88 -14.98
CA ARG A 304 7.66 -16.72 -15.48
C ARG A 304 6.70 -17.39 -14.49
N LEU A 305 6.02 -16.57 -13.68
CA LEU A 305 5.13 -17.03 -12.62
C LEU A 305 3.64 -16.90 -12.99
N HIS A 306 3.34 -16.11 -14.00
CA HIS A 306 1.99 -15.77 -14.40
C HIS A 306 1.71 -16.12 -15.86
N SER A 307 0.43 -16.25 -16.21
CA SER A 307 -0.02 -16.45 -17.58
C SER A 307 -0.31 -15.14 -18.32
N SER A 308 -0.32 -13.99 -17.62
CA SER A 308 -0.46 -12.65 -18.18
C SER A 308 0.48 -11.65 -17.50
N ALA A 309 0.41 -10.37 -17.89
CA ALA A 309 1.27 -9.32 -17.38
C ALA A 309 1.22 -9.20 -15.85
N VAL A 310 2.35 -8.91 -15.22
CA VAL A 310 2.47 -8.71 -13.76
C VAL A 310 2.23 -7.25 -13.45
N LEU A 311 1.15 -6.95 -12.71
CA LEU A 311 0.67 -5.58 -12.49
C LEU A 311 0.98 -5.02 -11.10
N ALA A 312 1.16 -5.89 -10.11
CA ALA A 312 1.43 -5.48 -8.74
C ALA A 312 2.53 -6.36 -8.13
N LEU A 313 3.37 -5.74 -7.33
CA LEU A 313 4.43 -6.39 -6.58
C LEU A 313 4.55 -5.80 -5.19
N LEU A 314 4.66 -6.67 -4.22
CA LEU A 314 5.05 -6.34 -2.85
C LEU A 314 6.19 -7.28 -2.45
N ALA A 315 7.27 -6.75 -1.91
CA ALA A 315 8.33 -7.54 -1.31
C ALA A 315 8.56 -7.07 0.12
N ASP A 316 8.57 -8.00 1.04
CA ASP A 316 9.00 -7.78 2.42
C ASP A 316 10.28 -8.58 2.74
N ASP A 317 10.62 -8.75 4.00
CA ASP A 317 11.83 -9.45 4.41
C ASP A 317 11.74 -10.96 4.21
N GLN A 318 10.55 -11.51 4.16
CA GLN A 318 10.28 -12.95 4.08
C GLN A 318 9.67 -13.36 2.75
N TYR A 319 8.77 -12.55 2.19
CA TYR A 319 7.92 -12.91 1.05
C TYR A 319 8.03 -11.91 -0.10
N ILE A 320 7.75 -12.39 -1.28
CA ILE A 320 7.47 -11.60 -2.47
C ILE A 320 6.08 -12.00 -2.97
N ILE A 321 5.18 -11.03 -3.08
CA ILE A 321 3.81 -11.22 -3.55
C ILE A 321 3.69 -10.55 -4.91
N SER A 322 3.23 -11.29 -5.91
CA SER A 322 2.96 -10.75 -7.25
C SER A 322 1.51 -10.95 -7.65
N GLY A 323 0.91 -9.90 -8.20
CA GLY A 323 -0.43 -9.90 -8.76
C GLY A 323 -0.40 -9.66 -10.27
N SER A 324 -1.30 -10.30 -11.00
CA SER A 324 -1.32 -10.26 -12.45
C SER A 324 -2.71 -10.01 -13.00
N GLU A 325 -2.76 -9.59 -14.27
CA GLU A 325 -3.96 -9.50 -15.08
C GLU A 325 -4.67 -10.88 -15.21
N ASP A 326 -3.96 -12.00 -15.02
CA ASP A 326 -4.53 -13.34 -14.98
C ASP A 326 -5.40 -13.61 -13.75
N ARG A 327 -5.60 -12.62 -12.88
CA ARG A 327 -6.38 -12.65 -11.64
C ARG A 327 -5.84 -13.61 -10.59
N THR A 328 -4.57 -13.95 -10.69
CA THR A 328 -3.88 -14.76 -9.69
C THR A 328 -2.92 -13.92 -8.86
N LEU A 329 -2.82 -14.27 -7.58
CA LEU A 329 -1.74 -13.82 -6.72
C LEU A 329 -0.78 -15.00 -6.53
N VAL A 330 0.50 -14.73 -6.70
CA VAL A 330 1.56 -15.68 -6.41
C VAL A 330 2.39 -15.13 -5.27
N VAL A 331 2.46 -15.90 -4.20
CA VAL A 331 3.29 -15.58 -3.04
C VAL A 331 4.40 -16.61 -2.97
N PHE A 332 5.62 -16.17 -2.86
CA PHE A 332 6.77 -17.04 -2.71
C PHE A 332 7.73 -16.51 -1.66
N GLU A 333 8.31 -17.44 -0.93
CA GLU A 333 9.28 -17.12 0.09
C GLU A 333 10.59 -16.70 -0.54
N ARG A 334 11.13 -15.59 -0.07
CA ARG A 334 12.32 -14.95 -0.60
C ARG A 334 13.56 -15.83 -0.56
N ARG A 335 13.67 -16.69 0.47
CA ARG A 335 14.85 -17.53 0.72
C ARG A 335 14.76 -18.94 0.12
N THR A 336 13.57 -19.54 0.10
CA THR A 336 13.41 -20.98 -0.17
C THR A 336 12.89 -21.35 -1.55
N ASN A 337 12.51 -20.39 -2.41
CA ASN A 337 11.90 -20.66 -3.72
C ASN A 337 10.56 -21.42 -3.69
N SER A 338 9.96 -21.65 -2.55
CA SER A 338 8.66 -22.29 -2.49
C SER A 338 7.55 -21.33 -2.92
N VAL A 339 6.59 -21.83 -3.70
CA VAL A 339 5.41 -21.07 -4.09
C VAL A 339 4.35 -21.30 -3.02
N LEU A 340 3.90 -20.23 -2.36
CA LEU A 340 2.80 -20.29 -1.41
C LEU A 340 1.46 -20.19 -2.13
N GLN A 341 0.43 -20.83 -1.56
CA GLN A 341 -0.90 -20.85 -2.14
C GLN A 341 -1.63 -19.51 -1.93
N ARG A 342 -2.57 -19.23 -2.84
CA ARG A 342 -3.49 -18.09 -2.79
C ARG A 342 -4.20 -18.00 -1.44
N LEU A 343 -4.05 -16.87 -0.75
CA LEU A 343 -4.61 -16.71 0.58
C LEU A 343 -6.06 -16.24 0.56
N GLN A 344 -6.39 -15.09 -0.04
CA GLN A 344 -7.77 -14.59 -0.06
C GLN A 344 -8.03 -13.61 -1.21
N SER A 345 -9.31 -13.40 -1.58
CA SER A 345 -9.72 -12.35 -2.50
C SER A 345 -10.88 -11.55 -1.88
N PHE A 346 -10.79 -10.22 -1.91
CA PHE A 346 -11.80 -9.32 -1.37
C PHE A 346 -12.48 -8.54 -2.49
N ASP A 347 -13.81 -8.38 -2.37
CA ASP A 347 -14.56 -7.40 -3.17
C ASP A 347 -14.61 -6.08 -2.40
N VAL A 348 -13.87 -5.09 -2.88
CA VAL A 348 -13.84 -3.73 -2.34
C VAL A 348 -14.91 -2.82 -2.95
N GLY A 349 -15.84 -3.40 -3.72
CA GLY A 349 -17.01 -2.74 -4.27
C GLY A 349 -16.76 -1.81 -5.46
N HIS A 350 -15.57 -1.80 -6.06
CA HIS A 350 -15.31 -1.07 -7.28
C HIS A 350 -16.08 -1.67 -8.48
N ARG A 351 -16.50 -0.80 -9.41
CA ARG A 351 -17.25 -1.20 -10.60
C ARG A 351 -16.36 -1.58 -11.76
N SER A 352 -15.07 -1.28 -11.68
CA SER A 352 -14.07 -1.53 -12.71
C SER A 352 -12.76 -2.01 -12.09
N GLN A 353 -11.71 -2.14 -12.90
CA GLN A 353 -10.41 -2.64 -12.47
C GLN A 353 -9.80 -1.78 -11.35
N ILE A 354 -9.24 -2.43 -10.36
CA ILE A 354 -8.45 -1.78 -9.32
C ILE A 354 -7.07 -1.49 -9.92
N THR A 355 -6.68 -0.22 -9.86
CA THR A 355 -5.44 0.29 -10.44
C THR A 355 -4.35 0.53 -9.40
N GLY A 356 -4.74 0.75 -8.15
CA GLY A 356 -3.81 0.96 -7.06
C GLY A 356 -4.39 0.48 -5.73
N ILE A 357 -3.52 -0.03 -4.90
CA ILE A 357 -3.82 -0.46 -3.53
C ILE A 357 -2.69 0.04 -2.66
N GLU A 358 -3.05 0.70 -1.58
CA GLU A 358 -2.13 1.10 -0.52
C GLU A 358 -2.71 0.66 0.81
N HIS A 359 -1.93 0.02 1.63
CA HIS A 359 -2.39 -0.49 2.92
C HIS A 359 -1.34 -0.35 4.00
N SER A 360 -1.82 -0.28 5.21
CA SER A 360 -1.05 -0.33 6.45
C SER A 360 -1.82 -1.12 7.50
N LEU A 361 -1.33 -1.17 8.73
CA LEU A 361 -1.98 -1.93 9.80
C LEU A 361 -3.43 -1.48 10.08
N GLY A 362 -3.72 -0.19 9.92
CA GLY A 362 -5.03 0.38 10.24
C GLY A 362 -5.81 0.92 9.04
N SER A 363 -5.25 0.93 7.84
CA SER A 363 -5.86 1.59 6.69
C SER A 363 -5.72 0.79 5.39
N LEU A 364 -6.70 0.97 4.52
CA LEU A 364 -6.67 0.42 3.16
C LEU A 364 -7.25 1.45 2.20
N TYR A 365 -6.49 1.79 1.17
CA TYR A 365 -6.90 2.68 0.09
C TYR A 365 -6.92 1.91 -1.23
N THR A 366 -7.94 2.16 -2.04
CA THR A 366 -8.03 1.56 -3.37
C THR A 366 -8.42 2.61 -4.40
N THR A 367 -7.78 2.57 -5.57
CA THR A 367 -8.14 3.37 -6.73
C THR A 367 -8.59 2.48 -7.88
N SER A 368 -9.41 3.02 -8.77
CA SER A 368 -9.99 2.24 -9.86
C SER A 368 -10.23 3.08 -11.12
N THR A 369 -10.30 2.37 -12.24
CA THR A 369 -10.77 2.92 -13.52
C THR A 369 -12.24 3.34 -13.50
N ASP A 370 -13.01 3.02 -12.43
CA ASP A 370 -14.36 3.56 -12.19
C ASP A 370 -14.35 5.03 -11.71
N LYS A 371 -13.17 5.66 -11.70
CA LYS A 371 -12.94 7.06 -11.31
C LYS A 371 -13.18 7.33 -9.84
N THR A 372 -13.02 6.34 -8.99
CA THR A 372 -13.15 6.51 -7.54
C THR A 372 -11.88 6.13 -6.81
N ILE A 373 -11.60 6.86 -5.72
CA ILE A 373 -10.78 6.40 -4.61
C ILE A 373 -11.71 5.98 -3.49
N ARG A 374 -11.45 4.82 -2.91
CA ARG A 374 -12.17 4.31 -1.76
C ARG A 374 -11.22 4.14 -0.59
N VAL A 375 -11.71 4.49 0.56
CA VAL A 375 -11.01 4.36 1.83
C VAL A 375 -11.74 3.32 2.65
N HIS A 376 -11.01 2.35 3.16
CA HIS A 376 -11.56 1.23 3.88
C HIS A 376 -10.89 1.06 5.24
N VAL A 377 -11.62 0.45 6.13
CA VAL A 377 -11.07 -0.19 7.33
C VAL A 377 -10.71 -1.62 6.92
N PRO A 378 -9.53 -2.13 7.30
CA PRO A 378 -9.08 -3.47 6.95
C PRO A 378 -9.80 -4.53 7.78
N THR A 379 -11.09 -4.72 7.53
CA THR A 379 -11.91 -5.83 8.08
C THR A 379 -11.97 -6.97 7.08
N ASP A 380 -12.45 -8.11 7.48
CA ASP A 380 -12.78 -9.23 6.60
C ASP A 380 -14.31 -9.39 6.50
N PRO A 381 -14.96 -8.98 5.38
CA PRO A 381 -14.41 -8.22 4.24
C PRO A 381 -14.12 -6.74 4.55
N PRO A 382 -13.27 -6.04 3.77
CA PRO A 382 -12.96 -4.64 3.98
C PRO A 382 -14.20 -3.75 3.99
N ARG A 383 -14.34 -2.90 5.02
CA ARG A 383 -15.48 -1.99 5.16
C ARG A 383 -15.14 -0.60 4.62
N THR A 384 -15.82 -0.18 3.56
CA THR A 384 -15.65 1.17 3.00
C THR A 384 -16.19 2.22 3.98
N ILE A 385 -15.37 3.22 4.30
CA ILE A 385 -15.72 4.36 5.17
C ILE A 385 -15.83 5.68 4.40
N CYS A 386 -15.14 5.79 3.25
CA CYS A 386 -15.22 6.96 2.38
C CYS A 386 -15.12 6.55 0.92
N THR A 387 -15.84 7.25 0.04
CA THR A 387 -15.72 7.12 -1.41
C THR A 387 -15.67 8.52 -2.01
N ARG A 388 -14.63 8.81 -2.79
CA ARG A 388 -14.50 10.05 -3.53
C ARG A 388 -14.50 9.75 -5.02
N SER A 389 -15.35 10.46 -5.74
CA SER A 389 -15.41 10.38 -7.21
C SER A 389 -14.54 11.46 -7.82
N HIS A 390 -13.86 11.13 -8.88
CA HIS A 390 -13.01 12.02 -9.67
C HIS A 390 -13.51 12.12 -11.11
N HIS A 391 -13.06 13.14 -11.85
CA HIS A 391 -13.45 13.32 -13.25
C HIS A 391 -12.74 12.33 -14.18
N ASN A 392 -11.50 11.99 -13.84
CA ASN A 392 -10.66 11.07 -14.60
C ASN A 392 -10.47 9.74 -13.86
N VAL A 393 -9.99 8.76 -14.59
CA VAL A 393 -9.53 7.48 -14.06
C VAL A 393 -8.41 7.73 -13.05
N LEU A 394 -8.38 6.96 -11.98
CA LEU A 394 -7.29 6.98 -11.01
C LEU A 394 -6.40 5.75 -11.23
N ASN A 395 -5.11 5.99 -11.49
CA ASN A 395 -4.16 4.96 -11.93
C ASN A 395 -3.32 4.37 -10.80
N GLY A 396 -3.19 5.09 -9.69
CA GLY A 396 -2.43 4.63 -8.52
C GLY A 396 -2.72 5.49 -7.30
N VAL A 397 -2.35 5.02 -6.14
CA VAL A 397 -2.50 5.71 -4.86
C VAL A 397 -1.27 5.44 -4.00
N CYS A 398 -0.88 6.43 -3.21
CA CYS A 398 0.09 6.28 -2.13
C CYS A 398 -0.35 7.10 -0.93
N ALA A 399 -0.20 6.55 0.26
CA ALA A 399 -0.54 7.21 1.52
C ALA A 399 0.64 7.14 2.48
N ASP A 400 0.99 8.28 3.09
CA ASP A 400 2.05 8.34 4.09
C ASP A 400 1.78 9.50 5.07
N GLY A 401 1.83 9.21 6.35
CA GLY A 401 1.51 10.18 7.39
C GLY A 401 0.07 10.71 7.27
N ASN A 402 -0.05 12.01 7.03
CA ASN A 402 -1.33 12.69 6.84
C ASN A 402 -1.63 13.04 5.38
N MET A 403 -0.84 12.52 4.44
CA MET A 403 -0.98 12.78 3.02
C MET A 403 -1.50 11.54 2.29
N VAL A 404 -2.44 11.74 1.38
CA VAL A 404 -2.87 10.73 0.41
C VAL A 404 -2.78 11.36 -0.97
N VAL A 405 -2.09 10.70 -1.88
CA VAL A 405 -1.91 11.18 -3.26
C VAL A 405 -2.40 10.11 -4.22
N ALA A 406 -3.18 10.51 -5.21
CA ALA A 406 -3.59 9.64 -6.30
C ALA A 406 -3.13 10.17 -7.66
N ALA A 407 -2.66 9.24 -8.49
CA ALA A 407 -2.34 9.50 -9.89
C ALA A 407 -3.61 9.56 -10.71
N SER A 408 -3.82 10.65 -11.45
CA SER A 408 -4.98 10.82 -12.31
C SER A 408 -4.64 10.45 -13.76
N GLY A 409 -5.54 9.73 -14.42
CA GLY A 409 -5.50 9.53 -15.88
C GLY A 409 -5.66 10.81 -16.69
N GLY A 410 -5.97 11.95 -16.02
CA GLY A 410 -5.75 13.30 -16.51
C GLY A 410 -4.28 13.71 -16.36
N LEU A 411 -4.03 15.01 -16.33
CA LEU A 411 -2.68 15.58 -16.22
C LEU A 411 -2.34 15.97 -14.77
N SER A 412 -3.17 15.60 -13.80
CA SER A 412 -3.14 16.11 -12.43
C SER A 412 -2.78 15.05 -11.40
N LEU A 413 -2.11 15.48 -10.34
CA LEU A 413 -2.02 14.78 -9.08
C LEU A 413 -3.15 15.25 -8.17
N GLU A 414 -3.84 14.29 -7.56
CA GLU A 414 -4.88 14.54 -6.58
C GLU A 414 -4.33 14.33 -5.18
N VAL A 415 -4.32 15.38 -4.38
CA VAL A 415 -3.70 15.37 -3.05
C VAL A 415 -4.72 15.68 -1.99
N TRP A 416 -4.85 14.80 -1.00
CA TRP A 416 -5.63 15.01 0.22
C TRP A 416 -4.67 15.17 1.40
N ARG A 417 -4.74 16.31 2.05
CA ARG A 417 -4.09 16.53 3.34
C ARG A 417 -5.10 16.31 4.45
N LEU A 418 -4.89 15.26 5.21
CA LEU A 418 -5.75 14.90 6.34
C LEU A 418 -5.38 15.77 7.54
N LYS A 419 -6.37 16.38 8.19
CA LYS A 419 -6.15 17.14 9.41
C LYS A 419 -6.02 16.17 10.59
N PRO A 420 -5.10 16.47 11.52
CA PRO A 420 -4.96 15.68 12.74
C PRO A 420 -6.22 15.70 13.61
#